data_217abd10c00ff85e7d430005f2ac96bc
#
_entry.id   217abd10c00ff85e7d430005f2ac96bc
#
_cell.length_a   1.000
_cell.length_b   1.000
_cell.length_c   1.000
_cell.angle_alpha   90.00
_cell.angle_beta   90.00
_cell.angle_gamma   90.00
#
_symmetry.space_group_name_H-M   'P 1'
#
loop_
_entity.id
_entity.type
_entity.pdbx_description
1 polymer ?
#
loop_
_entity_poly.entity_id
_entity_poly.type
_entity_poly.pdbx_seq_one_letter_code
_entity_poly.pdbx_strand_id
1 'polypeptide(L)'
;MSAPPYQKNIIAALIDEYDIETADDIQEALKDLLGGTIKSMMEAEMDEHLGYERYERNDGDNYRNGTKSKKVRSSYGEFEIDVPQDRAGTFEPRIVKKRQKDISGIDQKIISMYARGLTTR
;
A
#
# COMPACT_ATOMS: atom_id res chain seq x y z
N MET A 1 -8.14 16.24 26.30
CA MET A 1 -7.28 16.87 25.31
C MET A 1 -7.76 16.53 23.93
N SER A 2 -7.96 17.51 23.09
CA SER A 2 -8.44 17.24 21.75
C SER A 2 -7.29 16.86 20.82
N ALA A 3 -7.62 16.07 19.80
CA ALA A 3 -6.63 15.66 18.81
C ALA A 3 -6.17 16.87 17.98
N PRO A 4 -4.94 16.84 17.50
CA PRO A 4 -4.49 17.88 16.56
C PRO A 4 -5.38 17.91 15.32
N PRO A 5 -5.48 19.06 14.65
CA PRO A 5 -6.38 19.18 13.51
C PRO A 5 -6.13 18.18 12.40
N TYR A 6 -4.87 17.82 12.13
CA TYR A 6 -4.58 16.86 11.08
C TYR A 6 -5.13 15.47 11.41
N GLN A 7 -5.11 15.08 12.68
CA GLN A 7 -5.68 13.80 13.09
C GLN A 7 -7.20 13.80 12.97
N LYS A 8 -7.82 14.92 13.31
CA LYS A 8 -9.26 15.03 13.16
C LYS A 8 -9.66 14.93 11.70
N ASN A 9 -8.88 15.56 10.82
CA ASN A 9 -9.21 15.54 9.40
C ASN A 9 -9.12 14.13 8.82
N ILE A 10 -8.11 13.38 9.22
CA ILE A 10 -7.96 12.03 8.69
C ILE A 10 -9.02 11.09 9.23
N ILE A 11 -9.35 11.25 10.50
CA ILE A 11 -10.40 10.44 11.11
C ILE A 11 -11.75 10.73 10.45
N ALA A 12 -12.06 12.01 10.24
CA ALA A 12 -13.30 12.40 9.60
C ALA A 12 -13.37 11.85 8.17
N ALA A 13 -12.25 11.91 7.43
CA ALA A 13 -12.20 11.40 6.08
C ALA A 13 -12.44 9.89 6.05
N LEU A 14 -11.85 9.17 6.99
CA LEU A 14 -12.04 7.73 7.06
C LEU A 14 -13.48 7.37 7.38
N ILE A 15 -14.09 8.08 8.32
CA ILE A 15 -15.48 7.84 8.69
C ILE A 15 -16.39 8.07 7.50
N ASP A 16 -16.19 9.17 6.77
CA ASP A 16 -16.99 9.48 5.59
C ASP A 16 -16.79 8.46 4.48
N GLU A 17 -15.53 8.16 4.20
CA GLU A 17 -15.19 7.31 3.07
C GLU A 17 -15.69 5.88 3.26
N TYR A 18 -15.57 5.35 4.46
CA TYR A 18 -15.85 3.95 4.72
C TYR A 18 -17.11 3.70 5.52
N ASP A 19 -17.86 4.75 5.80
CA ASP A 19 -19.12 4.62 6.54
C ASP A 19 -18.93 3.81 7.81
N ILE A 20 -17.97 4.23 8.63
CA ILE A 20 -17.57 3.48 9.81
C ILE A 20 -18.61 3.57 10.92
N GLU A 21 -19.09 2.43 11.38
CA GLU A 21 -20.04 2.35 12.48
C GLU A 21 -19.59 1.37 13.55
N THR A 22 -18.74 0.41 13.20
CA THR A 22 -18.32 -0.65 14.12
C THR A 22 -16.81 -0.79 14.11
N ALA A 23 -16.29 -1.57 15.08
CA ALA A 23 -14.86 -1.89 15.09
C ALA A 23 -14.44 -2.65 13.85
N ASP A 24 -15.32 -3.51 13.34
CA ASP A 24 -15.01 -4.24 12.10
C ASP A 24 -14.85 -3.29 10.93
N ASP A 25 -15.66 -2.24 10.88
CA ASP A 25 -15.54 -1.24 9.82
C ASP A 25 -14.19 -0.54 9.88
N ILE A 26 -13.70 -0.27 11.10
CA ILE A 26 -12.39 0.34 11.26
C ILE A 26 -11.30 -0.58 10.70
N GLN A 27 -11.39 -1.88 11.00
CA GLN A 27 -10.41 -2.84 10.48
C GLN A 27 -10.42 -2.91 8.97
N GLU A 28 -11.62 -2.87 8.36
CA GLU A 28 -11.71 -2.89 6.91
C GLU A 28 -11.09 -1.63 6.29
N ALA A 29 -11.34 -0.47 6.90
CA ALA A 29 -10.75 0.77 6.42
C ALA A 29 -9.23 0.73 6.50
N LEU A 30 -8.68 0.19 7.59
CA LEU A 30 -7.24 0.09 7.77
C LEU A 30 -6.63 -0.88 6.76
N LYS A 31 -7.29 -1.99 6.47
CA LYS A 31 -6.80 -2.92 5.45
C LYS A 31 -6.78 -2.28 4.07
N ASP A 32 -7.82 -1.52 3.72
CA ASP A 32 -7.84 -0.81 2.44
C ASP A 32 -6.71 0.21 2.35
N LEU A 33 -6.48 0.95 3.42
CA LEU A 33 -5.41 1.94 3.47
C LEU A 33 -4.05 1.29 3.28
N LEU A 34 -3.83 0.17 3.97
CA LEU A 34 -2.58 -0.57 3.86
C LEU A 34 -2.39 -1.13 2.45
N GLY A 35 -3.43 -1.74 1.91
CA GLY A 35 -3.35 -2.32 0.57
C GLY A 35 -3.05 -1.28 -0.48
N GLY A 36 -3.72 -0.13 -0.40
CA GLY A 36 -3.49 0.96 -1.35
C GLY A 36 -2.09 1.54 -1.25
N THR A 37 -1.59 1.69 -0.02
CA THR A 37 -0.24 2.21 0.19
C THR A 37 0.82 1.25 -0.35
N ILE A 38 0.67 -0.04 -0.03
CA ILE A 38 1.61 -1.05 -0.50
C ILE A 38 1.60 -1.11 -2.02
N LYS A 39 0.41 -1.04 -2.62
CA LYS A 39 0.29 -1.04 -4.07
C LYS A 39 1.03 0.15 -4.68
N SER A 40 0.85 1.34 -4.13
CA SER A 40 1.53 2.54 -4.62
C SER A 40 3.04 2.40 -4.52
N MET A 41 3.52 1.85 -3.41
CA MET A 41 4.95 1.65 -3.21
C MET A 41 5.51 0.65 -4.19
N MET A 42 4.80 -0.45 -4.44
CA MET A 42 5.25 -1.45 -5.40
C MET A 42 5.27 -0.90 -6.82
N GLU A 43 4.29 -0.06 -7.17
CA GLU A 43 4.28 0.57 -8.48
C GLU A 43 5.46 1.50 -8.66
N ALA A 44 5.81 2.26 -7.63
CA ALA A 44 6.99 3.11 -7.67
C ALA A 44 8.27 2.30 -7.83
N GLU A 45 8.36 1.18 -7.13
CA GLU A 45 9.52 0.28 -7.26
C GLU A 45 9.60 -0.31 -8.67
N MET A 46 8.47 -0.65 -9.25
CA MET A 46 8.44 -1.16 -10.62
C MET A 46 8.91 -0.12 -11.62
N ASP A 47 8.44 1.13 -11.47
CA ASP A 47 8.88 2.22 -12.34
C ASP A 47 10.40 2.38 -12.27
N GLU A 48 10.96 2.34 -11.06
CA GLU A 48 12.40 2.43 -10.88
C GLU A 48 13.12 1.23 -11.51
N HIS A 49 12.57 0.05 -11.32
CA HIS A 49 13.15 -1.18 -11.85
C HIS A 49 13.22 -1.16 -13.37
N LEU A 50 12.17 -0.67 -14.00
CA LEU A 50 12.10 -0.60 -15.47
C LEU A 50 12.79 0.63 -16.04
N GLY A 51 13.00 1.65 -15.19
CA GLY A 51 13.65 2.87 -15.62
C GLY A 51 12.78 3.81 -16.42
N TYR A 52 11.45 3.66 -16.32
CA TYR A 52 10.54 4.54 -17.03
C TYR A 52 9.21 4.66 -16.27
N GLU A 53 8.47 5.73 -16.57
CA GLU A 53 7.18 5.96 -15.95
C GLU A 53 6.14 4.99 -16.52
N ARG A 54 5.04 4.87 -15.80
CA ARG A 54 4.00 3.88 -16.10
C ARG A 54 3.49 3.93 -17.55
N TYR A 55 3.36 5.12 -18.09
CA TYR A 55 2.78 5.27 -19.44
C TYR A 55 3.80 5.60 -20.51
N GLU A 56 5.07 5.61 -20.16
CA GLU A 56 6.12 5.83 -21.14
C GLU A 56 6.49 4.51 -21.80
N ARG A 57 6.96 4.61 -23.03
CA ARG A 57 7.47 3.44 -23.72
C ARG A 57 8.92 3.21 -23.37
N ASN A 58 9.23 1.95 -23.15
CA ASN A 58 10.59 1.54 -22.91
C ASN A 58 11.11 0.81 -24.16
N ASP A 59 12.23 1.26 -24.68
CA ASP A 59 12.84 0.62 -25.86
C ASP A 59 13.59 -0.66 -25.50
N GLY A 60 13.72 -0.97 -24.23
CA GLY A 60 14.38 -2.20 -23.80
C GLY A 60 13.49 -3.41 -23.92
N ASP A 61 14.03 -4.56 -23.55
CA ASP A 61 13.33 -5.83 -23.66
C ASP A 61 12.38 -6.08 -22.51
N ASN A 62 12.48 -5.32 -21.43
CA ASN A 62 11.66 -5.55 -20.24
C ASN A 62 10.59 -4.48 -20.10
N TYR A 63 9.41 -4.90 -19.71
CA TYR A 63 8.28 -4.00 -19.55
C TYR A 63 7.28 -4.62 -18.59
N ARG A 64 6.30 -3.82 -18.16
CA ARG A 64 5.25 -4.28 -17.27
C ARG A 64 4.46 -5.40 -17.93
N ASN A 65 4.13 -6.42 -17.15
CA ASN A 65 3.43 -7.59 -17.64
C ASN A 65 2.38 -8.05 -16.65
N GLY A 66 1.43 -7.16 -16.33
CA GLY A 66 0.31 -7.50 -15.47
C GLY A 66 0.66 -7.55 -14.00
N THR A 67 -0.19 -8.20 -13.24
CA THR A 67 -0.02 -8.35 -11.80
C THR A 67 -0.30 -9.79 -11.39
N LYS A 68 0.17 -10.14 -10.21
CA LYS A 68 -0.09 -11.43 -9.61
C LYS A 68 -0.66 -11.21 -8.21
N SER A 69 -1.78 -11.85 -7.93
CA SER A 69 -2.42 -11.72 -6.62
C SER A 69 -1.63 -12.46 -5.56
N LYS A 70 -1.52 -11.84 -4.40
CA LYS A 70 -0.82 -12.43 -3.27
C LYS A 70 -1.60 -12.13 -1.99
N LYS A 71 -1.85 -13.16 -1.20
CA LYS A 71 -2.51 -12.99 0.08
C LYS A 71 -1.46 -12.68 1.14
N VAL A 72 -1.70 -11.64 1.92
CA VAL A 72 -0.81 -11.25 3.01
C VAL A 72 -1.60 -11.14 4.30
N ARG A 73 -0.90 -11.29 5.41
CA ARG A 73 -1.48 -11.21 6.74
C ARG A 73 -0.96 -9.97 7.44
N SER A 74 -1.89 -9.15 7.92
CA SER A 74 -1.55 -7.93 8.65
C SER A 74 -2.07 -8.01 10.08
N SER A 75 -1.74 -7.00 10.86
CA SER A 75 -2.28 -6.88 12.22
C SER A 75 -3.81 -6.74 12.23
N TYR A 76 -4.38 -6.36 11.10
CA TYR A 76 -5.82 -6.11 10.97
C TYR A 76 -6.56 -7.19 10.19
N GLY A 77 -5.87 -8.28 9.87
CA GLY A 77 -6.46 -9.39 9.15
C GLY A 77 -5.76 -9.66 7.83
N GLU A 78 -6.24 -10.68 7.13
CA GLU A 78 -5.69 -11.05 5.82
C GLU A 78 -6.35 -10.25 4.71
N PHE A 79 -5.59 -9.95 3.68
CA PHE A 79 -6.13 -9.35 2.46
C PHE A 79 -5.20 -9.66 1.30
N GLU A 80 -5.68 -9.38 0.09
CA GLU A 80 -4.91 -9.64 -1.12
C GLU A 80 -4.30 -8.36 -1.64
N ILE A 81 -3.10 -8.48 -2.19
CA ILE A 81 -2.44 -7.40 -2.89
C ILE A 81 -2.11 -7.86 -4.30
N ASP A 82 -2.05 -6.92 -5.23
CA ASP A 82 -1.67 -7.20 -6.61
C ASP A 82 -0.24 -6.78 -6.81
N VAL A 83 0.65 -7.77 -6.94
CA VAL A 83 2.07 -7.52 -7.09
C VAL A 83 2.37 -7.33 -8.57
N PRO A 84 2.92 -6.17 -8.98
CA PRO A 84 3.22 -5.95 -10.38
C PRO A 84 4.31 -6.90 -10.87
N GLN A 85 4.22 -7.27 -12.13
CA GLN A 85 5.14 -8.22 -12.74
C GLN A 85 5.78 -7.56 -13.95
N ASP A 86 7.01 -7.94 -14.25
CA ASP A 86 7.67 -7.54 -15.48
C ASP A 86 7.79 -8.74 -16.39
N ARG A 87 8.00 -8.49 -17.68
CA ARG A 87 8.09 -9.57 -18.64
C ARG A 87 9.25 -10.51 -18.35
N ALA A 88 10.39 -9.96 -17.94
CA ALA A 88 11.57 -10.77 -17.65
C ALA A 88 11.44 -11.60 -16.37
N GLY A 89 10.48 -11.24 -15.52
CA GLY A 89 10.29 -11.95 -14.26
C GLY A 89 11.38 -11.68 -13.24
N THR A 90 12.05 -10.55 -13.34
CA THR A 90 13.16 -10.20 -12.47
C THR A 90 12.78 -9.24 -11.35
N PHE A 91 11.61 -8.63 -11.43
CA PHE A 91 11.18 -7.67 -10.43
C PHE A 91 10.79 -8.36 -9.13
N GLU A 92 11.34 -7.86 -8.03
CA GLU A 92 10.93 -8.32 -6.71
C GLU A 92 10.75 -7.08 -5.84
N PRO A 93 9.54 -6.80 -5.33
CA PRO A 93 9.33 -5.64 -4.48
C PRO A 93 10.15 -5.72 -3.21
N ARG A 94 10.66 -4.58 -2.77
CA ARG A 94 11.37 -4.52 -1.50
C ARG A 94 10.42 -4.37 -0.32
N ILE A 95 9.28 -3.71 -0.55
CA ILE A 95 8.32 -3.47 0.53
C ILE A 95 7.67 -4.78 1.00
N VAL A 96 7.40 -5.71 0.07
CA VAL A 96 6.88 -7.03 0.40
C VAL A 96 7.66 -8.04 -0.44
N LYS A 97 8.53 -8.80 0.20
CA LYS A 97 9.40 -9.71 -0.51
C LYS A 97 8.63 -10.91 -1.04
N LYS A 98 9.22 -11.60 -2.02
CA LYS A 98 8.55 -12.63 -2.78
C LYS A 98 7.89 -13.71 -1.92
N ARG A 99 8.55 -14.13 -0.86
CA ARG A 99 8.02 -15.19 0.01
C ARG A 99 7.43 -14.68 1.31
N GLN A 100 7.38 -13.38 1.46
CA GLN A 100 6.85 -12.77 2.68
C GLN A 100 5.34 -12.77 2.64
N LYS A 101 4.71 -13.33 3.67
CA LYS A 101 3.26 -13.37 3.78
C LYS A 101 2.74 -12.56 4.96
N ASP A 102 3.58 -12.34 5.97
CA ASP A 102 3.20 -11.62 7.16
C ASP A 102 3.80 -10.22 7.10
N ILE A 103 2.93 -9.21 7.06
CA ILE A 103 3.36 -7.82 6.96
C ILE A 103 3.07 -7.02 8.23
N SER A 104 2.88 -7.73 9.36
CA SER A 104 2.47 -7.03 10.59
C SER A 104 3.49 -6.00 11.08
N GLY A 105 4.77 -6.18 10.78
CA GLY A 105 5.76 -5.17 11.12
C GLY A 105 5.70 -3.94 10.23
N ILE A 106 5.39 -4.16 8.95
CA ILE A 106 5.31 -3.09 7.96
C ILE A 106 4.05 -2.26 8.18
N ASP A 107 2.94 -2.92 8.50
CA ASP A 107 1.67 -2.22 8.61
C ASP A 107 1.68 -1.18 9.73
N GLN A 108 2.34 -1.48 10.83
CA GLN A 108 2.44 -0.51 11.92
C GLN A 108 3.25 0.71 11.52
N LYS A 109 4.30 0.50 10.74
CA LYS A 109 5.11 1.61 10.24
C LYS A 109 4.30 2.50 9.29
N ILE A 110 3.52 1.88 8.41
CA ILE A 110 2.69 2.63 7.48
C ILE A 110 1.65 3.46 8.22
N ILE A 111 0.96 2.85 9.17
CA ILE A 111 -0.05 3.56 9.95
C ILE A 111 0.57 4.72 10.72
N SER A 112 1.75 4.50 11.31
CA SER A 112 2.47 5.57 12.01
C SER A 112 2.81 6.72 11.08
N MET A 113 3.18 6.41 9.86
CA MET A 113 3.50 7.44 8.87
C MET A 113 2.29 8.31 8.56
N TYR A 114 1.12 7.70 8.42
CA TYR A 114 -0.10 8.47 8.19
C TYR A 114 -0.40 9.37 9.39
N ALA A 115 -0.22 8.85 10.59
CA ALA A 115 -0.50 9.62 11.79
C ALA A 115 0.41 10.84 11.93
N ARG A 116 1.66 10.72 11.49
CA ARG A 116 2.64 11.80 11.62
C ARG A 116 2.79 12.64 10.37
N GLY A 117 2.70 11.99 9.22
CA GLY A 117 2.99 12.64 7.94
C GLY A 117 2.05 13.77 7.60
N LEU A 118 0.87 13.75 8.17
CA LEU A 118 -0.10 14.80 7.88
C LEU A 118 0.15 16.07 8.67
N THR A 119 1.11 16.03 9.58
CA THR A 119 1.48 17.23 10.31
C THR A 119 2.49 18.08 9.55
N THR A 120 3.20 17.47 8.61
CA THR A 120 4.25 18.21 7.93
C THR A 120 3.78 18.62 6.57
N ARG A 121 4.35 19.48 6.27
CA ARG A 121 4.06 19.91 5.07
C ARG A 121 4.89 20.09 4.34
#